data_75759e6923cbf1594a34e48d771952f0
#
_entry.id   75759e6923cbf1594a34e48d771952f0
#
_cell.length_a   1.000
_cell.length_b   1.000
_cell.length_c   1.000
_cell.angle_alpha   90.00
_cell.angle_beta   90.00
_cell.angle_gamma   90.00
#
_symmetry.space_group_name_H-M   'P 1'
#
loop_
_entity.id
_entity.type
_entity.pdbx_description
1 polymer ?
#
loop_
_entity_poly.entity_id
_entity_poly.type
_entity_poly.pdbx_seq_one_letter_code
_entity_poly.pdbx_strand_id
1 'polypeptide(L)'
;MEYFKSTARTYNIYDKIRFNTRVTSMRWNESRKKWILHWVNSSSNEQGDTEVDVVLHGSGLLRIPTIPKEFESFQGDMWHSARWNHSIDLTGKRVGVVGTSAR
;
A
#
# COMPACT_ATOMS: atom_id res chain seq x y z
N MET A 1 6.01 -7.32 13.91
CA MET A 1 4.53 -7.21 13.74
C MET A 1 3.76 -7.20 15.06
N GLU A 2 4.26 -7.80 16.12
CA GLU A 2 3.60 -7.83 17.45
C GLU A 2 3.46 -6.44 18.09
N TYR A 3 4.44 -5.56 17.90
CA TYR A 3 4.39 -4.16 18.37
C TYR A 3 3.13 -3.42 17.91
N PHE A 4 2.79 -3.45 16.61
CA PHE A 4 1.59 -2.78 16.08
C PHE A 4 0.30 -3.37 16.67
N LYS A 5 0.26 -4.68 16.86
CA LYS A 5 -0.91 -5.35 17.44
C LYS A 5 -1.10 -4.97 18.92
N SER A 6 -0.01 -4.92 19.69
CA SER A 6 -0.08 -4.55 21.10
C SER A 6 -0.50 -3.09 21.25
N THR A 7 0.05 -2.18 20.45
CA THR A 7 -0.36 -0.77 20.42
C THR A 7 -1.85 -0.63 20.08
N ALA A 8 -2.32 -1.33 19.06
CA ALA A 8 -3.73 -1.28 18.67
C ALA A 8 -4.68 -1.80 19.78
N ARG A 9 -4.26 -2.80 20.54
CA ARG A 9 -5.02 -3.29 21.72
C ARG A 9 -5.02 -2.28 22.86
N THR A 10 -3.83 -1.75 23.21
CA THR A 10 -3.67 -0.78 24.30
C THR A 10 -4.55 0.46 24.11
N TYR A 11 -4.66 0.94 22.89
CA TYR A 11 -5.44 2.14 22.57
C TYR A 11 -6.86 1.85 22.05
N ASN A 12 -7.34 0.61 22.12
CA ASN A 12 -8.66 0.18 21.64
C ASN A 12 -8.96 0.64 20.22
N ILE A 13 -7.98 0.47 19.30
CA ILE A 13 -8.11 0.95 17.91
C ILE A 13 -8.88 -0.05 17.04
N TYR A 14 -8.91 -1.35 17.40
CA TYR A 14 -9.51 -2.38 16.56
C TYR A 14 -10.96 -2.11 16.20
N ASP A 15 -11.77 -1.60 17.13
CA ASP A 15 -13.18 -1.28 16.90
C ASP A 15 -13.40 -0.09 15.96
N LYS A 16 -12.32 0.65 15.66
CA LYS A 16 -12.32 1.82 14.78
C LYS A 16 -11.79 1.51 13.39
N ILE A 17 -11.38 0.27 13.12
CA ILE A 17 -10.79 -0.16 11.86
C ILE A 17 -11.79 -1.01 11.08
N ARG A 18 -12.04 -0.66 9.83
CA ARG A 18 -12.67 -1.56 8.86
C ARG A 18 -11.60 -2.35 8.13
N PHE A 19 -11.40 -3.60 8.53
CA PHE A 19 -10.44 -4.49 7.87
C PHE A 19 -10.91 -4.89 6.47
N ASN A 20 -9.97 -5.32 5.63
CA ASN A 20 -10.23 -5.74 4.25
C ASN A 20 -10.95 -4.69 3.40
N THR A 21 -10.91 -3.42 3.80
CA THR A 21 -11.63 -2.34 3.15
C THR A 21 -10.64 -1.40 2.45
N ARG A 22 -10.77 -1.32 1.15
CA ARG A 22 -9.95 -0.45 0.30
C ARG A 22 -10.75 0.76 -0.15
N VAL A 23 -10.28 1.96 0.16
CA VAL A 23 -10.80 3.19 -0.44
C VAL A 23 -10.31 3.27 -1.89
N THR A 24 -11.22 3.34 -2.83
CA THR A 24 -10.95 3.36 -4.28
C THR A 24 -11.02 4.74 -4.88
N SER A 25 -11.82 5.63 -4.28
CA SER A 25 -11.85 7.04 -4.64
C SER A 25 -12.19 7.93 -3.46
N MET A 26 -11.78 9.19 -3.55
CA MET A 26 -12.08 10.24 -2.60
C MET A 26 -12.50 11.48 -3.36
N ARG A 27 -13.63 12.07 -2.99
CA ARG A 27 -14.17 13.27 -3.64
C ARG A 27 -14.66 14.26 -2.61
N TRP A 28 -14.27 15.51 -2.76
CA TRP A 28 -14.81 16.60 -1.97
C TRP A 28 -16.20 16.99 -2.46
N ASN A 29 -17.15 17.12 -1.54
CA ASN A 29 -18.48 17.64 -1.81
C ASN A 29 -18.60 19.07 -1.27
N GLU A 30 -18.59 20.04 -2.18
CA GLU A 30 -18.56 21.45 -1.83
C GLU A 30 -19.84 21.92 -1.11
N SER A 31 -21.00 21.40 -1.49
CA SER A 31 -22.28 21.79 -0.88
C SER A 31 -22.44 21.27 0.55
N ARG A 32 -21.89 20.08 0.83
CA ARG A 32 -21.95 19.44 2.16
C ARG A 32 -20.72 19.71 3.02
N LYS A 33 -19.66 20.28 2.43
CA LYS A 33 -18.35 20.47 3.09
C LYS A 33 -17.82 19.17 3.70
N LYS A 34 -17.94 18.07 2.97
CA LYS A 34 -17.53 16.72 3.38
C LYS A 34 -16.74 16.02 2.29
N TRP A 35 -15.86 15.13 2.70
CA TRP A 35 -15.26 14.14 1.81
C TRP A 35 -16.20 12.94 1.66
N ILE A 36 -16.40 12.49 0.44
CA ILE A 36 -17.08 11.22 0.12
C ILE A 36 -16.02 10.21 -0.26
N LEU A 37 -15.92 9.15 0.51
CA LEU A 37 -14.99 8.04 0.30
C LEU A 37 -15.76 6.86 -0.27
N HIS A 38 -15.44 6.46 -1.49
CA HIS A 38 -15.94 5.20 -2.03
C HIS A 38 -15.00 4.05 -1.62
N TRP A 39 -15.56 2.98 -1.08
CA TRP A 39 -14.80 1.85 -0.58
C TRP A 39 -15.34 0.50 -1.06
N VAL A 40 -14.45 -0.48 -1.12
CA VAL A 40 -14.76 -1.87 -1.47
C VAL A 40 -14.14 -2.78 -0.41
N ASN A 41 -14.93 -3.71 0.12
CA ASN A 41 -14.43 -4.78 0.96
C ASN A 41 -13.90 -5.92 0.08
N SER A 42 -12.59 -6.21 0.19
CA SER A 42 -11.92 -7.22 -0.64
C SER A 42 -12.29 -8.67 -0.31
N SER A 43 -12.94 -8.91 0.83
CA SER A 43 -13.37 -10.26 1.25
C SER A 43 -14.81 -10.56 0.85
N SER A 44 -15.73 -9.59 0.98
CA SER A 44 -17.16 -9.75 0.68
C SER A 44 -17.59 -9.18 -0.68
N ASN A 45 -16.72 -8.40 -1.34
CA ASN A 45 -17.04 -7.56 -2.50
C ASN A 45 -18.15 -6.52 -2.24
N GLU A 46 -18.52 -6.31 -0.99
CA GLU A 46 -19.40 -5.23 -0.60
C GLU A 46 -18.74 -3.88 -0.89
N GLN A 47 -19.53 -2.93 -1.35
CA GLN A 47 -19.05 -1.57 -1.63
C GLN A 47 -20.04 -0.53 -1.10
N GLY A 48 -19.55 0.67 -0.88
CA GLY A 48 -20.37 1.77 -0.40
C GLY A 48 -19.61 3.07 -0.29
N ASP A 49 -20.34 4.09 0.13
CA ASP A 49 -19.82 5.42 0.38
C ASP A 49 -19.84 5.75 1.87
N THR A 50 -18.88 6.54 2.31
CA THR A 50 -18.81 7.09 3.67
C THR A 50 -18.44 8.55 3.60
N GLU A 51 -19.19 9.39 4.31
CA GLU A 51 -18.90 10.84 4.43
C GLU A 51 -18.06 11.10 5.67
N VAL A 52 -16.99 11.90 5.52
CA VAL A 52 -16.10 12.29 6.62
C VAL A 52 -15.70 13.77 6.49
N ASP A 53 -15.36 14.38 7.61
CA ASP A 53 -14.91 15.78 7.65
C ASP A 53 -13.45 15.94 7.19
N VAL A 54 -12.60 14.97 7.59
CA VAL A 54 -11.16 15.04 7.36
C VAL A 54 -10.67 13.68 6.88
N VAL A 55 -9.76 13.68 5.92
CA VAL A 55 -9.06 12.48 5.43
C VAL A 55 -7.58 12.60 5.76
N LEU A 56 -7.05 11.64 6.50
CA LEU A 56 -5.62 11.47 6.75
C LEU A 56 -5.10 10.32 5.88
N HIS A 57 -4.28 10.66 4.89
CA HIS A 57 -3.74 9.68 3.95
C HIS A 57 -2.43 9.09 4.47
N GLY A 58 -2.49 7.88 4.98
CA GLY A 58 -1.36 7.16 5.58
C GLY A 58 -0.79 6.01 4.73
N SER A 59 -1.05 5.95 3.42
CA SER A 59 -0.65 4.80 2.58
C SER A 59 0.84 4.78 2.19
N GLY A 60 1.60 5.82 2.54
CA GLY A 60 3.02 5.95 2.19
C GLY A 60 3.29 6.35 0.74
N LEU A 61 4.49 6.87 0.48
CA LEU A 61 4.91 7.36 -0.85
C LEU A 61 5.44 6.24 -1.76
N LEU A 62 5.97 5.16 -1.20
CA LEU A 62 6.76 4.15 -1.93
C LEU A 62 6.01 2.84 -2.15
N ARG A 63 4.69 2.91 -2.28
CA ARG A 63 3.84 1.72 -2.38
C ARG A 63 3.87 1.07 -3.76
N ILE A 64 3.96 1.87 -4.83
CA ILE A 64 3.93 1.37 -6.20
C ILE A 64 5.36 1.37 -6.73
N PRO A 65 5.95 0.19 -6.98
CA PRO A 65 7.28 0.11 -7.56
C PRO A 65 7.27 0.57 -9.01
N THR A 66 8.26 1.36 -9.38
CA THR A 66 8.51 1.75 -10.76
C THR A 66 9.87 1.21 -11.19
N ILE A 67 9.91 0.51 -12.31
CA ILE A 67 11.15 0.09 -12.97
C ILE A 67 11.37 1.05 -14.14
N PRO A 68 12.53 1.75 -14.18
CA PRO A 68 12.83 2.64 -15.30
C PRO A 68 12.91 1.88 -16.63
N LYS A 69 12.41 2.51 -17.70
CA LYS A 69 12.32 1.89 -19.03
C LYS A 69 13.67 1.47 -19.61
N GLU A 70 14.74 2.13 -19.21
CA GLU A 70 16.11 1.83 -19.62
C GLU A 70 16.54 0.39 -19.29
N PHE A 71 15.89 -0.24 -18.30
CA PHE A 71 16.20 -1.60 -17.90
C PHE A 71 15.28 -2.67 -18.54
N GLU A 72 14.26 -2.27 -19.30
CA GLU A 72 13.32 -3.21 -19.92
C GLU A 72 14.00 -4.17 -20.92
N SER A 73 15.14 -3.77 -21.51
CA SER A 73 15.92 -4.60 -22.42
C SER A 73 16.79 -5.66 -21.72
N PHE A 74 16.90 -5.64 -20.40
CA PHE A 74 17.67 -6.62 -19.65
C PHE A 74 17.03 -8.00 -19.75
N GLN A 75 17.82 -8.99 -20.19
CA GLN A 75 17.32 -10.35 -20.45
C GLN A 75 17.43 -11.31 -19.26
N GLY A 76 17.97 -10.83 -18.15
CA GLY A 76 18.09 -11.61 -16.91
C GLY A 76 16.93 -11.39 -15.94
N ASP A 77 17.00 -12.05 -14.80
CA ASP A 77 16.04 -11.88 -13.72
C ASP A 77 16.11 -10.45 -13.15
N MET A 78 15.00 -9.74 -13.14
CA MET A 78 14.91 -8.38 -12.64
C MET A 78 13.61 -8.17 -11.84
N TRP A 79 13.71 -7.52 -10.70
CA TRP A 79 12.56 -7.12 -9.89
C TRP A 79 12.86 -5.89 -9.04
N HIS A 80 11.82 -5.24 -8.61
CA HIS A 80 11.94 -4.14 -7.67
C HIS A 80 12.01 -4.66 -6.22
N SER A 81 12.82 -4.03 -5.35
CA SER A 81 13.02 -4.45 -3.96
C SER A 81 11.72 -4.54 -3.14
N ALA A 82 10.70 -3.73 -3.47
CA ALA A 82 9.37 -3.81 -2.84
C ALA A 82 8.56 -5.07 -3.23
N ARG A 83 9.00 -5.81 -4.23
CA ARG A 83 8.42 -7.08 -4.69
C ARG A 83 9.51 -8.12 -4.83
N TRP A 84 10.15 -8.43 -3.70
CA TRP A 84 11.25 -9.38 -3.68
C TRP A 84 10.82 -10.76 -4.18
N ASN A 85 11.60 -11.30 -5.13
CA ASN A 85 11.36 -12.64 -5.66
C ASN A 85 12.14 -13.67 -4.84
N HIS A 86 11.45 -14.33 -3.92
CA HIS A 86 12.03 -15.36 -3.05
C HIS A 86 12.28 -16.72 -3.73
N SER A 87 11.80 -16.93 -4.96
CA SER A 87 12.00 -18.17 -5.69
C SER A 87 13.37 -18.31 -6.33
N ILE A 88 14.15 -17.20 -6.39
CA ILE A 88 15.46 -17.17 -7.03
C ILE A 88 16.54 -17.21 -5.97
N ASP A 89 17.37 -18.24 -6.04
CA ASP A 89 18.60 -18.30 -5.23
C ASP A 89 19.68 -17.41 -5.86
N LEU A 90 20.19 -16.47 -5.08
CA LEU A 90 21.24 -15.53 -5.48
C LEU A 90 22.65 -16.02 -5.14
N THR A 91 22.80 -17.17 -4.51
CA THR A 91 24.10 -17.71 -4.11
C THR A 91 25.02 -17.87 -5.33
N GLY A 92 26.20 -17.26 -5.26
CA GLY A 92 27.20 -17.30 -6.34
C GLY A 92 26.85 -16.49 -7.60
N LYS A 93 25.71 -15.78 -7.64
CA LYS A 93 25.32 -14.94 -8.77
C LYS A 93 25.89 -13.54 -8.65
N ARG A 94 26.15 -12.90 -9.78
CA ARG A 94 26.45 -11.45 -9.84
C ARG A 94 25.13 -10.69 -9.83
N VAL A 95 24.95 -9.84 -8.84
CA VAL A 95 23.72 -9.07 -8.67
C VAL A 95 24.01 -7.59 -8.82
N GLY A 96 23.31 -6.92 -9.72
CA GLY A 96 23.31 -5.47 -9.85
C GLY A 96 22.18 -4.86 -9.00
N VAL A 97 22.48 -3.81 -8.25
CA VAL A 97 21.48 -3.05 -7.48
C VAL A 97 21.47 -1.62 -7.99
N VAL A 98 20.28 -1.16 -8.38
CA VAL A 98 20.10 0.22 -8.88
C VAL A 98 19.37 1.03 -7.82
N GLY A 99 20.01 2.09 -7.36
CA GLY A 99 19.50 3.00 -6.34
C GLY A 99 20.31 2.97 -5.05
N THR A 100 20.25 4.07 -4.31
CA THR A 100 21.03 4.32 -3.08
C THR A 100 20.15 4.57 -1.86
N SER A 101 18.82 4.49 -2.02
CA SER A 101 17.89 4.71 -0.90
C SER A 101 17.90 3.53 0.05
N ALA A 102 18.02 3.81 1.34
CA ALA A 102 17.83 2.81 2.39
C ALA A 102 16.35 2.42 2.47
N ARG A 103 16.10 1.11 2.40
CA ARG A 103 14.79 0.52 2.62
C ARG A 103 14.90 -0.63 3.57
#